data_22b6f54a1bd1e42410eb3fe4aaa3190b
#
_entry.id   22b6f54a1bd1e42410eb3fe4aaa3190b
#
_cell.length_a   1.000
_cell.length_b   1.000
_cell.length_c   1.000
_cell.angle_alpha   90.00
_cell.angle_beta   90.00
_cell.angle_gamma   90.00
#
_symmetry.space_group_name_H-M   'P 1'
#
loop_
_entity.id
_entity.type
_entity.pdbx_description
1 polymer ?
#
loop_
_entity_poly.entity_id
_entity_poly.type
_entity_poly.pdbx_seq_one_letter_code
_entity_poly.pdbx_strand_id
1 'polypeptide(L)'
;MKRILLCTDGSSFAQSSYRYAAWLAPRLNAGVDVLYVTDVRSQKVASTGNLSGSIGIDASKELLNKLVDLEHEKAKVNHQRAKLILEEARQFFDTQGIQNVNLIHETGFLVDSFHEFETTADLIMLGNRGEAAEFASGHLGANLERIVRASHKPCLVTSRQFKPIERLLFAYDGGQSGQKMLQFLVQSPAFKGLELHILTVAKKADDPEAIAHLNEAEQKAKAAGFKPVRQLIQGDPEQVIAHYVEEKNISLLLMGAYGHSRIRHLVIGSTTAQMLRSSHIPVLLFR
;
A
#
# COMPACT_ATOMS: atom_id res chain seq x y z
N MET A 1 14.35 -10.09 5.34
CA MET A 1 13.30 -9.16 5.79
C MET A 1 12.94 -9.47 7.21
N LYS A 2 12.83 -8.46 8.07
CA LYS A 2 12.56 -8.65 9.49
C LYS A 2 11.25 -8.01 9.96
N ARG A 3 10.74 -6.98 9.27
CA ARG A 3 9.54 -6.22 9.68
C ARG A 3 8.65 -5.83 8.50
N ILE A 4 7.35 -6.04 8.66
CA ILE A 4 6.29 -5.55 7.79
C ILE A 4 5.56 -4.43 8.53
N LEU A 5 5.55 -3.21 8.01
CA LEU A 5 4.73 -2.11 8.53
C LEU A 5 3.36 -2.16 7.86
N LEU A 6 2.35 -2.54 8.62
CA LEU A 6 0.96 -2.62 8.18
C LEU A 6 0.18 -1.42 8.70
N CYS A 7 -0.18 -0.49 7.81
CA CYS A 7 -1.04 0.63 8.15
C CYS A 7 -2.50 0.20 8.08
N THR A 8 -3.23 0.43 9.17
CA THR A 8 -4.66 0.10 9.28
C THR A 8 -5.50 1.32 9.66
N ASP A 9 -6.74 1.34 9.23
CA ASP A 9 -7.76 2.32 9.63
C ASP A 9 -8.94 1.66 10.38
N GLY A 10 -8.86 0.35 10.58
CA GLY A 10 -9.92 -0.44 11.21
C GLY A 10 -11.15 -0.67 10.34
N SER A 11 -11.09 -0.32 9.05
CA SER A 11 -12.20 -0.60 8.11
C SER A 11 -12.29 -2.09 7.78
N SER A 12 -13.41 -2.51 7.20
CA SER A 12 -13.58 -3.87 6.68
C SER A 12 -12.55 -4.22 5.60
N PHE A 13 -11.96 -3.23 4.93
CA PHE A 13 -10.87 -3.39 3.97
C PHE A 13 -9.53 -3.72 4.65
N ALA A 14 -9.32 -3.25 5.88
CA ALA A 14 -8.11 -3.54 6.65
C ALA A 14 -7.98 -5.04 6.96
N GLN A 15 -9.09 -5.77 7.14
CA GLN A 15 -9.07 -7.23 7.35
C GLN A 15 -8.44 -8.00 6.19
N SER A 16 -8.64 -7.53 4.95
CA SER A 16 -7.94 -8.09 3.79
C SER A 16 -6.42 -7.91 3.91
N SER A 17 -5.98 -6.72 4.33
CA SER A 17 -4.56 -6.44 4.55
C SER A 17 -3.95 -7.34 5.63
N TYR A 18 -4.69 -7.62 6.72
CA TYR A 18 -4.25 -8.56 7.76
C TYR A 18 -4.01 -9.97 7.20
N ARG A 19 -4.91 -10.46 6.34
CA ARG A 19 -4.76 -11.78 5.69
C ARG A 19 -3.54 -11.84 4.76
N TYR A 20 -3.28 -10.78 3.99
CA TYR A 20 -2.07 -10.69 3.17
C TYR A 20 -0.80 -10.60 4.02
N ALA A 21 -0.83 -9.87 5.13
CA ALA A 21 0.29 -9.84 6.07
C ALA A 21 0.53 -11.21 6.71
N ALA A 22 -0.52 -11.91 7.12
CA ALA A 22 -0.44 -13.25 7.65
C ALA A 22 0.10 -14.28 6.65
N TRP A 23 -0.19 -14.09 5.37
CA TRP A 23 0.37 -14.91 4.29
C TRP A 23 1.86 -14.62 4.05
N LEU A 24 2.27 -13.34 4.13
CA LEU A 24 3.63 -12.90 3.84
C LEU A 24 4.61 -13.08 5.00
N ALA A 25 4.18 -12.79 6.24
CA ALA A 25 5.06 -12.75 7.40
C ALA A 25 5.85 -14.05 7.61
N PRO A 26 5.26 -15.26 7.61
CA PRO A 26 6.02 -16.50 7.75
C PRO A 26 6.93 -16.77 6.53
N ARG A 27 6.51 -16.42 5.32
CA ARG A 27 7.32 -16.58 4.10
C ARG A 27 8.56 -15.70 4.07
N LEU A 28 8.50 -14.56 4.71
CA LEU A 28 9.60 -13.60 4.84
C LEU A 28 10.39 -13.76 6.14
N ASN A 29 9.94 -14.63 7.05
CA ASN A 29 10.40 -14.70 8.43
C ASN A 29 10.43 -13.30 9.07
N ALA A 30 9.30 -12.59 8.96
CA ALA A 30 9.16 -11.20 9.38
C ALA A 30 8.12 -11.07 10.49
N GLY A 31 8.37 -10.12 11.42
CA GLY A 31 7.35 -9.63 12.33
C GLY A 31 6.45 -8.59 11.66
N VAL A 32 5.33 -8.27 12.30
CA VAL A 32 4.35 -7.31 11.80
C VAL A 32 4.21 -6.16 12.79
N ASP A 33 4.45 -4.92 12.32
CA ASP A 33 4.13 -3.70 13.05
C ASP A 33 2.79 -3.18 12.51
N VAL A 34 1.75 -3.20 13.34
CA VAL A 34 0.42 -2.69 12.99
C VAL A 34 0.32 -1.25 13.44
N LEU A 35 0.31 -0.32 12.50
CA LEU A 35 0.22 1.11 12.73
C LEU A 35 -1.21 1.61 12.51
N TYR A 36 -1.82 2.15 13.56
CA TYR A 36 -3.05 2.92 13.48
C TYR A 36 -2.77 4.39 13.84
N VAL A 37 -3.21 5.31 13.00
CA VAL A 37 -3.03 6.75 13.22
C VAL A 37 -4.39 7.44 13.36
N THR A 38 -4.62 8.09 14.50
CA THR A 38 -5.77 8.97 14.69
C THR A 38 -5.51 10.30 13.97
N ASP A 39 -6.21 10.56 12.85
CA ASP A 39 -6.00 11.75 12.01
C ASP A 39 -6.55 13.01 12.70
N VAL A 40 -5.66 13.95 12.96
CA VAL A 40 -6.01 15.23 13.61
C VAL A 40 -6.83 16.18 12.72
N ARG A 41 -6.88 15.95 11.40
CA ARG A 41 -7.72 16.75 10.49
C ARG A 41 -9.19 16.54 10.73
N SER A 42 -9.58 15.33 11.12
CA SER A 42 -10.96 15.04 11.51
C SER A 42 -11.39 15.80 12.78
N GLN A 43 -10.42 16.31 13.54
CA GLN A 43 -10.64 17.08 14.75
C GLN A 43 -10.85 18.58 14.47
N LYS A 44 -10.26 19.14 13.42
CA LYS A 44 -10.27 20.58 13.13
C LYS A 44 -11.56 21.12 12.51
N VAL A 45 -12.45 20.30 12.00
CA VAL A 45 -13.68 20.75 11.32
C VAL A 45 -14.68 21.41 12.28
N ALA A 46 -14.55 21.17 13.59
CA ALA A 46 -15.46 21.77 14.58
C ALA A 46 -14.99 23.14 15.12
N SER A 47 -13.75 23.58 14.86
CA SER A 47 -13.15 24.75 15.52
C SER A 47 -13.12 26.05 14.69
N THR A 48 -13.57 26.03 13.43
CA THR A 48 -13.51 27.21 12.54
C THR A 48 -14.86 27.89 12.30
N GLY A 49 -15.79 27.80 13.24
CA GLY A 49 -16.88 28.74 13.31
C GLY A 49 -16.34 30.13 13.67
N ASN A 50 -16.47 31.08 12.73
CA ASN A 50 -16.07 32.47 12.91
C ASN A 50 -16.84 33.09 14.08
N LEU A 51 -16.32 33.01 15.31
CA LEU A 51 -16.89 33.60 16.53
C LEU A 51 -16.45 35.05 16.74
N SER A 52 -16.02 35.74 15.68
CA SER A 52 -15.68 37.17 15.71
C SER A 52 -16.94 38.00 15.63
N GLY A 53 -17.53 38.35 16.76
CA GLY A 53 -18.54 39.39 16.86
C GLY A 53 -19.55 39.15 18.01
N SER A 54 -19.43 39.91 19.08
CA SER A 54 -20.44 40.13 20.14
C SER A 54 -20.70 39.04 21.19
N ILE A 55 -19.70 38.27 21.59
CA ILE A 55 -19.82 37.42 22.75
C ILE A 55 -19.09 38.11 23.94
N GLY A 56 -19.78 38.38 25.05
CA GLY A 56 -19.17 38.94 26.25
C GLY A 56 -18.05 38.05 26.79
N ILE A 57 -17.08 38.64 27.51
CA ILE A 57 -15.84 37.96 27.95
C ILE A 57 -16.15 36.70 28.78
N ASP A 58 -17.21 36.70 29.57
CA ASP A 58 -17.60 35.55 30.40
C ASP A 58 -18.24 34.42 29.58
N ALA A 59 -19.08 34.75 28.61
CA ALA A 59 -19.64 33.78 27.67
C ALA A 59 -18.54 33.15 26.78
N SER A 60 -17.50 33.91 26.44
CA SER A 60 -16.32 33.39 25.73
C SER A 60 -15.54 32.37 26.56
N LYS A 61 -15.36 32.61 27.87
CA LYS A 61 -14.70 31.65 28.77
C LYS A 61 -15.49 30.36 28.94
N GLU A 62 -16.81 30.46 29.16
CA GLU A 62 -17.66 29.29 29.29
C GLU A 62 -17.66 28.44 28.02
N LEU A 63 -17.72 29.09 26.83
CA LEU A 63 -17.63 28.39 25.55
C LEU A 63 -16.28 27.73 25.35
N LEU A 64 -15.19 28.38 25.74
CA LEU A 64 -13.84 27.84 25.65
C LEU A 64 -13.70 26.58 26.53
N ASN A 65 -14.20 26.62 27.76
CA ASN A 65 -14.19 25.47 28.66
C ASN A 65 -15.00 24.30 28.07
N LYS A 66 -16.19 24.55 27.54
CA LYS A 66 -16.99 23.53 26.87
C LYS A 66 -16.29 22.93 25.66
N LEU A 67 -15.56 23.74 24.85
CA LEU A 67 -14.76 23.23 23.72
C LEU A 67 -13.62 22.36 24.22
N VAL A 68 -12.92 22.73 25.29
CA VAL A 68 -11.86 21.91 25.89
C VAL A 68 -12.41 20.57 26.38
N ASP A 69 -13.55 20.60 27.10
CA ASP A 69 -14.19 19.37 27.59
C ASP A 69 -14.59 18.44 26.41
N LEU A 70 -15.19 19.00 25.36
CA LEU A 70 -15.54 18.24 24.16
C LEU A 70 -14.30 17.64 23.47
N GLU A 71 -13.20 18.37 23.38
CA GLU A 71 -11.95 17.85 22.82
C GLU A 71 -11.37 16.72 23.69
N HIS A 72 -11.45 16.83 25.02
CA HIS A 72 -11.05 15.75 25.93
C HIS A 72 -11.91 14.49 25.77
N GLU A 73 -13.23 14.62 25.69
CA GLU A 73 -14.13 13.49 25.49
C GLU A 73 -13.87 12.82 24.12
N LYS A 74 -13.67 13.61 23.07
CA LYS A 74 -13.35 13.13 21.75
C LYS A 74 -12.02 12.39 21.72
N ALA A 75 -11.01 12.91 22.41
CA ALA A 75 -9.71 12.24 22.53
C ALA A 75 -9.84 10.87 23.23
N LYS A 76 -10.65 10.76 24.30
CA LYS A 76 -10.94 9.48 24.96
C LYS A 76 -11.59 8.48 24.01
N VAL A 77 -12.63 8.91 23.28
CA VAL A 77 -13.32 8.06 22.30
C VAL A 77 -12.36 7.57 21.21
N ASN A 78 -11.53 8.47 20.68
CA ASN A 78 -10.53 8.11 19.66
C ASN A 78 -9.49 7.12 20.19
N HIS A 79 -9.03 7.30 21.43
CA HIS A 79 -8.12 6.37 22.07
C HIS A 79 -8.75 4.99 22.30
N GLN A 80 -10.00 4.94 22.75
CA GLN A 80 -10.73 3.68 22.90
C GLN A 80 -10.93 2.98 21.55
N ARG A 81 -11.29 3.73 20.50
CA ARG A 81 -11.39 3.20 19.14
C ARG A 81 -10.07 2.61 18.66
N ALA A 82 -8.97 3.33 18.84
CA ALA A 82 -7.63 2.86 18.48
C ALA A 82 -7.30 1.54 19.19
N LYS A 83 -7.57 1.45 20.50
CA LYS A 83 -7.35 0.25 21.28
C LYS A 83 -8.14 -0.94 20.74
N LEU A 84 -9.42 -0.75 20.41
CA LEU A 84 -10.27 -1.82 19.85
C LEU A 84 -9.75 -2.31 18.49
N ILE A 85 -9.39 -1.39 17.58
CA ILE A 85 -8.87 -1.73 16.27
C ILE A 85 -7.56 -2.52 16.37
N LEU A 86 -6.65 -2.08 17.24
CA LEU A 86 -5.37 -2.73 17.42
C LEU A 86 -5.51 -4.09 18.13
N GLU A 87 -6.43 -4.21 19.07
CA GLU A 87 -6.72 -5.48 19.75
C GLU A 87 -7.34 -6.50 18.77
N GLU A 88 -8.26 -6.07 17.90
CA GLU A 88 -8.79 -6.91 16.82
C GLU A 88 -7.68 -7.42 15.89
N ALA A 89 -6.75 -6.54 15.51
CA ALA A 89 -5.59 -6.93 14.71
C ALA A 89 -4.73 -7.98 15.44
N ARG A 90 -4.45 -7.78 16.74
CA ARG A 90 -3.70 -8.74 17.55
C ARG A 90 -4.39 -10.10 17.58
N GLN A 91 -5.68 -10.13 17.94
CA GLN A 91 -6.45 -11.36 17.99
C GLN A 91 -6.43 -12.10 16.64
N PHE A 92 -6.56 -11.35 15.53
CA PHE A 92 -6.44 -11.92 14.20
C PHE A 92 -5.09 -12.62 14.00
N PHE A 93 -3.97 -11.93 14.25
CA PHE A 93 -2.63 -12.49 14.05
C PHE A 93 -2.33 -13.66 15.01
N ASP A 94 -2.80 -13.60 16.24
CA ASP A 94 -2.69 -14.69 17.20
C ASP A 94 -3.41 -15.97 16.69
N THR A 95 -4.61 -15.83 16.11
CA THR A 95 -5.33 -16.97 15.48
C THR A 95 -4.61 -17.54 14.26
N GLN A 96 -3.78 -16.73 13.59
CA GLN A 96 -2.93 -17.18 12.48
C GLN A 96 -1.56 -17.71 12.93
N GLY A 97 -1.31 -17.79 14.24
CA GLY A 97 -0.03 -18.26 14.79
C GLY A 97 1.13 -17.29 14.64
N ILE A 98 0.88 -16.00 14.36
CA ILE A 98 1.90 -14.96 14.19
C ILE A 98 2.07 -14.23 15.52
N GLN A 99 3.12 -14.57 16.27
CA GLN A 99 3.36 -14.04 17.61
C GLN A 99 4.18 -12.72 17.60
N ASN A 100 5.02 -12.50 16.59
CA ASN A 100 5.87 -11.30 16.50
C ASN A 100 5.08 -10.12 15.91
N VAL A 101 4.08 -9.65 16.65
CA VAL A 101 3.22 -8.52 16.29
C VAL A 101 3.41 -7.40 17.29
N ASN A 102 3.72 -6.20 16.79
CA ASN A 102 3.80 -4.98 17.56
C ASN A 102 2.65 -4.05 17.18
N LEU A 103 1.96 -3.47 18.16
CA LEU A 103 0.81 -2.59 17.96
C LEU A 103 1.25 -1.17 18.24
N ILE A 104 1.01 -0.27 17.28
CA ILE A 104 1.46 1.12 17.32
C ILE A 104 0.24 2.03 17.11
N HIS A 105 0.01 2.91 18.09
CA HIS A 105 -1.00 3.97 17.99
C HIS A 105 -0.33 5.32 18.01
N GLU A 106 -0.55 6.09 16.96
CA GLU A 106 -0.09 7.46 16.83
C GLU A 106 -1.27 8.43 16.68
N THR A 107 -1.04 9.69 17.04
CA THR A 107 -2.00 10.77 16.82
C THR A 107 -1.32 11.84 15.99
N GLY A 108 -1.85 12.13 14.80
CA GLY A 108 -1.21 13.08 13.90
C GLY A 108 -1.62 12.86 12.44
N PHE A 109 -0.67 13.01 11.55
CA PHE A 109 -0.85 12.72 10.12
C PHE A 109 -0.19 11.38 9.79
N LEU A 110 -0.93 10.51 9.12
CA LEU A 110 -0.42 9.18 8.76
C LEU A 110 0.93 9.24 8.02
N VAL A 111 1.11 10.23 7.13
CA VAL A 111 2.35 10.35 6.35
C VAL A 111 3.56 10.72 7.23
N ASP A 112 3.36 11.53 8.25
CA ASP A 112 4.44 11.93 9.16
C ASP A 112 4.84 10.76 10.06
N SER A 113 3.85 10.11 10.70
CA SER A 113 4.08 8.90 11.50
C SER A 113 4.69 7.77 10.66
N PHE A 114 4.23 7.60 9.41
CA PHE A 114 4.76 6.59 8.50
C PHE A 114 6.28 6.72 8.29
N HIS A 115 6.79 7.93 8.09
CA HIS A 115 8.24 8.15 7.87
C HIS A 115 9.10 7.69 9.05
N GLU A 116 8.60 7.82 10.27
CA GLU A 116 9.32 7.35 11.46
C GLU A 116 9.46 5.82 11.44
N PHE A 117 8.37 5.10 11.18
CA PHE A 117 8.35 3.65 11.22
C PHE A 117 8.86 2.98 9.93
N GLU A 118 8.87 3.68 8.79
CA GLU A 118 9.43 3.15 7.54
C GLU A 118 10.91 2.77 7.67
N THR A 119 11.67 3.49 8.50
CA THR A 119 13.11 3.27 8.65
C THR A 119 13.45 1.86 9.12
N THR A 120 12.62 1.27 9.96
CA THR A 120 12.78 -0.08 10.52
C THR A 120 12.04 -1.15 9.73
N ALA A 121 11.19 -0.76 8.78
CA ALA A 121 10.42 -1.67 7.95
C ALA A 121 11.18 -2.09 6.69
N ASP A 122 10.89 -3.30 6.22
CA ASP A 122 11.39 -3.85 4.94
C ASP A 122 10.30 -3.89 3.87
N LEU A 123 9.04 -3.89 4.28
CA LEU A 123 7.86 -3.88 3.43
C LEU A 123 6.77 -3.04 4.08
N ILE A 124 6.13 -2.21 3.29
CA ILE A 124 4.97 -1.42 3.71
C ILE A 124 3.70 -2.08 3.17
N MET A 125 2.65 -2.14 3.98
CA MET A 125 1.35 -2.66 3.57
C MET A 125 0.24 -1.67 3.85
N LEU A 126 -0.63 -1.49 2.85
CA LEU A 126 -1.74 -0.53 2.87
C LEU A 126 -2.97 -1.16 2.22
N GLY A 127 -4.15 -0.84 2.73
CA GLY A 127 -5.40 -1.11 2.01
C GLY A 127 -5.53 -0.20 0.78
N ASN A 128 -6.06 -0.72 -0.32
CA ASN A 128 -6.34 0.08 -1.53
C ASN A 128 -7.36 1.21 -1.24
N ARG A 129 -8.25 0.99 -0.27
CA ARG A 129 -9.25 1.98 0.16
C ARG A 129 -9.32 2.00 1.68
N GLY A 130 -9.60 3.19 2.26
CA GLY A 130 -9.86 3.38 3.66
C GLY A 130 -11.34 3.60 3.96
N GLU A 131 -11.67 3.86 5.22
CA GLU A 131 -13.02 4.09 5.74
C GLU A 131 -13.82 5.14 4.93
N ALA A 132 -13.15 6.20 4.45
CA ALA A 132 -13.79 7.27 3.65
C ALA A 132 -14.09 6.87 2.20
N ALA A 133 -13.73 5.69 1.75
CA ALA A 133 -13.82 5.29 0.34
C ALA A 133 -15.21 4.82 -0.10
N GLU A 134 -16.14 4.61 0.82
CA GLU A 134 -17.54 4.33 0.46
C GLU A 134 -18.19 5.48 -0.30
N PHE A 135 -17.66 6.70 -0.13
CA PHE A 135 -18.23 7.93 -0.71
C PHE A 135 -17.46 8.47 -1.94
N ALA A 136 -16.32 7.89 -2.30
CA ALA A 136 -15.46 8.41 -3.38
C ALA A 136 -15.19 7.34 -4.44
N SER A 137 -16.07 7.22 -5.44
CA SER A 137 -15.81 6.39 -6.61
C SER A 137 -14.73 7.02 -7.50
N GLY A 138 -13.67 6.27 -7.82
CA GLY A 138 -12.72 6.63 -8.86
C GLY A 138 -11.42 7.34 -8.43
N HIS A 139 -11.25 7.74 -7.16
CA HIS A 139 -10.02 8.35 -6.68
C HIS A 139 -9.20 7.41 -5.79
N LEU A 140 -7.87 7.47 -5.91
CA LEU A 140 -6.97 6.86 -4.93
C LEU A 140 -7.12 7.57 -3.58
N GLY A 141 -7.04 6.82 -2.48
CA GLY A 141 -6.99 7.43 -1.16
C GLY A 141 -5.79 8.39 -1.06
N ALA A 142 -6.02 9.62 -0.61
CA ALA A 142 -4.96 10.64 -0.55
C ALA A 142 -3.75 10.17 0.30
N ASN A 143 -3.97 9.40 1.35
CA ASN A 143 -2.91 8.84 2.18
C ASN A 143 -2.15 7.73 1.43
N LEU A 144 -2.84 6.85 0.70
CA LEU A 144 -2.23 5.81 -0.12
C LEU A 144 -1.26 6.42 -1.15
N GLU A 145 -1.74 7.41 -1.92
CA GLU A 145 -0.92 8.07 -2.93
C GLU A 145 0.31 8.74 -2.31
N ARG A 146 0.15 9.42 -1.18
CA ARG A 146 1.25 10.09 -0.47
C ARG A 146 2.28 9.10 0.03
N ILE A 147 1.86 7.99 0.64
CA ILE A 147 2.76 6.95 1.16
C ILE A 147 3.50 6.26 0.03
N VAL A 148 2.81 5.78 -1.02
CA VAL A 148 3.47 5.15 -2.18
C VAL A 148 4.48 6.09 -2.83
N ARG A 149 4.17 7.40 -2.87
CA ARG A 149 5.07 8.42 -3.42
C ARG A 149 6.27 8.71 -2.51
N ALA A 150 6.08 8.69 -1.21
CA ALA A 150 7.12 9.04 -0.23
C ALA A 150 8.03 7.86 0.12
N SER A 151 7.51 6.64 0.07
CA SER A 151 8.23 5.44 0.51
C SER A 151 9.45 5.11 -0.33
N HIS A 152 10.51 4.70 0.35
CA HIS A 152 11.73 4.13 -0.24
C HIS A 152 11.75 2.60 -0.17
N LYS A 153 10.71 2.01 0.41
CA LYS A 153 10.53 0.57 0.58
C LYS A 153 9.49 0.03 -0.40
N PRO A 154 9.49 -1.28 -0.70
CA PRO A 154 8.40 -1.88 -1.44
C PRO A 154 7.07 -1.68 -0.70
N CYS A 155 6.03 -1.29 -1.44
CA CYS A 155 4.69 -1.06 -0.92
C CYS A 155 3.72 -2.08 -1.51
N LEU A 156 3.12 -2.92 -0.68
CA LEU A 156 2.02 -3.78 -1.08
C LEU A 156 0.69 -3.08 -0.80
N VAL A 157 0.00 -2.74 -1.88
CA VAL A 157 -1.36 -2.22 -1.83
C VAL A 157 -2.32 -3.40 -1.98
N THR A 158 -3.07 -3.72 -0.93
CA THR A 158 -3.92 -4.91 -0.89
C THR A 158 -5.27 -4.68 -1.55
N SER A 159 -5.83 -5.71 -2.14
CA SER A 159 -7.19 -5.69 -2.70
C SER A 159 -8.26 -5.73 -1.61
N ARG A 160 -9.51 -5.40 -1.99
CA ARG A 160 -10.66 -5.40 -1.06
C ARG A 160 -10.93 -6.75 -0.41
N GLN A 161 -10.67 -7.83 -1.12
CA GLN A 161 -10.86 -9.20 -0.66
C GLN A 161 -9.55 -9.96 -0.79
N PHE A 162 -9.21 -10.72 0.24
CA PHE A 162 -8.08 -11.61 0.19
C PHE A 162 -8.34 -12.75 -0.79
N LYS A 163 -7.36 -12.98 -1.67
CA LYS A 163 -7.28 -14.18 -2.50
C LYS A 163 -5.89 -14.79 -2.32
N PRO A 164 -5.77 -16.12 -2.27
CA PRO A 164 -4.46 -16.78 -2.23
C PRO A 164 -3.58 -16.33 -3.39
N ILE A 165 -2.30 -16.08 -3.09
CA ILE A 165 -1.32 -15.69 -4.12
C ILE A 165 -0.69 -16.96 -4.68
N GLU A 166 -0.95 -17.22 -5.96
CA GLU A 166 -0.47 -18.40 -6.69
C GLU A 166 0.32 -18.01 -7.93
N ARG A 167 -0.13 -16.96 -8.65
CA ARG A 167 0.46 -16.47 -9.88
C ARG A 167 0.85 -15.01 -9.75
N LEU A 168 2.10 -14.74 -10.11
CA LEU A 168 2.69 -13.42 -10.09
C LEU A 168 2.75 -12.87 -11.51
N LEU A 169 2.37 -11.61 -11.70
CA LEU A 169 2.70 -10.86 -12.90
C LEU A 169 3.71 -9.78 -12.55
N PHE A 170 4.89 -9.84 -13.14
CA PHE A 170 5.86 -8.76 -13.10
C PHE A 170 5.77 -7.95 -14.39
N ALA A 171 5.13 -6.77 -14.31
CA ALA A 171 5.09 -5.80 -15.40
C ALA A 171 6.41 -5.00 -15.40
N TYR A 172 7.25 -5.24 -16.41
CA TYR A 172 8.61 -4.73 -16.46
C TYR A 172 8.86 -3.87 -17.70
N ASP A 173 9.32 -2.65 -17.47
CA ASP A 173 9.63 -1.66 -18.50
C ASP A 173 11.14 -1.34 -18.62
N GLY A 174 11.99 -2.02 -17.85
CA GLY A 174 13.43 -1.74 -17.79
C GLY A 174 13.81 -0.50 -16.96
N GLY A 175 12.85 0.27 -16.50
CA GLY A 175 13.07 1.47 -15.68
C GLY A 175 13.71 1.18 -14.33
N GLN A 176 14.28 2.21 -13.69
CA GLN A 176 14.98 2.08 -12.42
C GLN A 176 14.13 1.45 -11.31
N SER A 177 12.87 1.86 -11.19
CA SER A 177 11.92 1.28 -10.22
C SER A 177 11.61 -0.17 -10.53
N GLY A 178 11.49 -0.53 -11.81
CA GLY A 178 11.32 -1.91 -12.26
C GLY A 178 12.56 -2.77 -11.94
N GLN A 179 13.76 -2.25 -12.10
CA GLN A 179 15.01 -2.95 -11.73
C GLN A 179 15.09 -3.23 -10.24
N LYS A 180 14.72 -2.26 -9.38
CA LYS A 180 14.64 -2.47 -7.94
C LYS A 180 13.60 -3.55 -7.59
N MET A 181 12.42 -3.53 -8.25
CA MET A 181 11.40 -4.55 -8.07
C MET A 181 11.90 -5.93 -8.51
N LEU A 182 12.61 -6.03 -9.64
CA LEU A 182 13.22 -7.27 -10.10
C LEU A 182 14.21 -7.82 -9.06
N GLN A 183 15.09 -6.97 -8.54
CA GLN A 183 16.03 -7.35 -7.49
C GLN A 183 15.31 -7.85 -6.24
N PHE A 184 14.28 -7.14 -5.81
CA PHE A 184 13.45 -7.55 -4.67
C PHE A 184 12.77 -8.90 -4.91
N LEU A 185 12.17 -9.11 -6.08
CA LEU A 185 11.51 -10.35 -6.47
C LEU A 185 12.48 -11.55 -6.41
N VAL A 186 13.65 -11.43 -7.01
CA VAL A 186 14.61 -12.55 -7.11
C VAL A 186 15.30 -12.87 -5.78
N GLN A 187 15.44 -11.88 -4.90
CA GLN A 187 16.04 -12.05 -3.58
C GLN A 187 15.05 -12.50 -2.50
N SER A 188 13.75 -12.26 -2.71
CA SER A 188 12.74 -12.54 -1.69
C SER A 188 12.37 -14.02 -1.65
N PRO A 189 12.44 -14.68 -0.49
CA PRO A 189 11.96 -16.04 -0.34
C PRO A 189 10.43 -16.18 -0.44
N ALA A 190 9.68 -15.09 -0.25
CA ALA A 190 8.22 -15.11 -0.20
C ALA A 190 7.56 -15.59 -1.50
N PHE A 191 8.23 -15.37 -2.63
CA PHE A 191 7.68 -15.64 -3.96
C PHE A 191 8.18 -16.95 -4.56
N LYS A 192 9.11 -17.65 -3.89
CA LYS A 192 9.62 -18.93 -4.38
C LYS A 192 8.52 -19.99 -4.42
N GLY A 193 8.51 -20.76 -5.49
CA GLY A 193 7.51 -21.80 -5.73
C GLY A 193 6.19 -21.29 -6.32
N LEU A 194 6.06 -19.98 -6.55
CA LEU A 194 4.91 -19.41 -7.25
C LEU A 194 5.17 -19.34 -8.75
N GLU A 195 4.10 -19.41 -9.53
CA GLU A 195 4.15 -19.22 -10.98
C GLU A 195 4.45 -17.74 -11.28
N LEU A 196 5.50 -17.49 -12.08
CA LEU A 196 5.94 -16.14 -12.42
C LEU A 196 5.72 -15.87 -13.90
N HIS A 197 4.96 -14.82 -14.20
CA HIS A 197 4.84 -14.22 -15.51
C HIS A 197 5.63 -12.94 -15.56
N ILE A 198 6.42 -12.72 -16.63
CA ILE A 198 7.11 -11.46 -16.90
C ILE A 198 6.53 -10.88 -18.17
N LEU A 199 5.94 -9.71 -18.07
CA LEU A 199 5.30 -9.00 -19.16
C LEU A 199 6.01 -7.67 -19.41
N THR A 200 6.44 -7.47 -20.66
CA THR A 200 6.87 -6.17 -21.17
C THR A 200 5.87 -5.71 -22.22
N VAL A 201 5.39 -4.49 -22.08
CA VAL A 201 4.49 -3.86 -23.06
C VAL A 201 5.29 -2.84 -23.86
N ALA A 202 5.24 -2.95 -25.17
CA ALA A 202 5.98 -2.09 -26.09
C ALA A 202 5.05 -1.45 -27.12
N LYS A 203 5.50 -0.36 -27.72
CA LYS A 203 4.77 0.30 -28.83
C LYS A 203 4.85 -0.50 -30.13
N LYS A 204 5.90 -1.32 -30.29
CA LYS A 204 6.12 -2.21 -31.42
C LYS A 204 6.52 -3.59 -30.94
N ALA A 205 6.07 -4.62 -31.64
CA ALA A 205 6.35 -6.02 -31.28
C ALA A 205 7.83 -6.40 -31.42
N ASP A 206 8.58 -5.69 -32.25
CA ASP A 206 10.01 -5.90 -32.57
C ASP A 206 10.94 -4.86 -31.92
N ASP A 207 10.48 -4.17 -30.83
CA ASP A 207 11.25 -3.18 -30.11
C ASP A 207 12.49 -3.82 -29.46
N PRO A 208 13.71 -3.49 -29.90
CA PRO A 208 14.93 -4.15 -29.41
C PRO A 208 15.21 -3.87 -27.95
N GLU A 209 14.85 -2.67 -27.44
CA GLU A 209 15.05 -2.29 -26.06
C GLU A 209 14.11 -3.08 -25.15
N ALA A 210 12.84 -3.18 -25.51
CA ALA A 210 11.85 -3.98 -24.80
C ALA A 210 12.22 -5.47 -24.76
N ILE A 211 12.72 -6.01 -25.87
CA ILE A 211 13.22 -7.39 -25.96
C ILE A 211 14.43 -7.59 -25.03
N ALA A 212 15.38 -6.65 -25.03
CA ALA A 212 16.56 -6.72 -24.16
C ALA A 212 16.17 -6.70 -22.68
N HIS A 213 15.27 -5.81 -22.28
CA HIS A 213 14.75 -5.75 -20.90
C HIS A 213 14.06 -7.04 -20.50
N LEU A 214 13.19 -7.59 -21.36
CA LEU A 214 12.50 -8.85 -21.09
C LEU A 214 13.47 -10.02 -20.91
N ASN A 215 14.50 -10.10 -21.77
CA ASN A 215 15.55 -11.12 -21.67
C ASN A 215 16.36 -10.98 -20.37
N GLU A 216 16.72 -9.77 -19.99
CA GLU A 216 17.41 -9.50 -18.71
C GLU A 216 16.60 -9.99 -17.52
N ALA A 217 15.31 -9.61 -17.46
CA ALA A 217 14.42 -10.02 -16.36
C ALA A 217 14.25 -11.54 -16.32
N GLU A 218 14.07 -12.18 -17.46
CA GLU A 218 13.98 -13.65 -17.56
C GLU A 218 15.25 -14.34 -17.04
N GLN A 219 16.43 -13.87 -17.46
CA GLN A 219 17.69 -14.46 -17.03
C GLN A 219 17.90 -14.35 -15.52
N LYS A 220 17.63 -13.15 -14.94
CA LYS A 220 17.73 -12.93 -13.50
C LYS A 220 16.74 -13.79 -12.72
N ALA A 221 15.51 -13.91 -13.20
CA ALA A 221 14.50 -14.76 -12.57
C ALA A 221 14.89 -16.25 -12.63
N LYS A 222 15.38 -16.74 -13.79
CA LYS A 222 15.88 -18.12 -13.93
C LYS A 222 17.06 -18.40 -12.99
N ALA A 223 18.01 -17.47 -12.90
CA ALA A 223 19.15 -17.60 -11.98
C ALA A 223 18.71 -17.67 -10.50
N ALA A 224 17.59 -17.08 -10.16
CA ALA A 224 16.98 -17.15 -8.82
C ALA A 224 16.08 -18.40 -8.62
N GLY A 225 15.99 -19.30 -9.62
CA GLY A 225 15.26 -20.56 -9.53
C GLY A 225 13.78 -20.48 -9.95
N PHE A 226 13.35 -19.38 -10.57
CA PHE A 226 12.03 -19.31 -11.18
C PHE A 226 12.02 -19.98 -12.56
N LYS A 227 10.80 -20.37 -12.98
CA LYS A 227 10.54 -20.80 -14.38
C LYS A 227 9.56 -19.81 -15.01
N PRO A 228 10.03 -18.60 -15.40
CA PRO A 228 9.12 -17.54 -15.81
C PRO A 228 8.48 -17.82 -17.17
N VAL A 229 7.18 -17.54 -17.27
CA VAL A 229 6.47 -17.37 -18.52
C VAL A 229 6.70 -15.93 -18.98
N ARG A 230 7.36 -15.73 -20.12
CA ARG A 230 7.64 -14.39 -20.64
C ARG A 230 6.73 -14.01 -21.79
N GLN A 231 6.33 -12.76 -21.84
CA GLN A 231 5.51 -12.19 -22.91
C GLN A 231 5.96 -10.77 -23.25
N LEU A 232 6.07 -10.48 -24.54
CA LEU A 232 6.15 -9.14 -25.09
C LEU A 232 4.85 -8.87 -25.83
N ILE A 233 4.10 -7.86 -25.42
CA ILE A 233 2.81 -7.52 -26.04
C ILE A 233 2.84 -6.08 -26.51
N GLN A 234 2.40 -5.86 -27.76
CA GLN A 234 2.24 -4.52 -28.30
C GLN A 234 0.92 -3.92 -27.82
N GLY A 235 0.94 -2.68 -27.34
CA GLY A 235 -0.29 -2.00 -26.96
C GLY A 235 -0.11 -0.89 -25.93
N ASP A 236 -1.23 -0.49 -25.37
CA ASP A 236 -1.28 0.42 -24.24
C ASP A 236 -1.05 -0.36 -22.93
N PRO A 237 -0.07 0.05 -22.10
CA PRO A 237 0.28 -0.70 -20.89
C PRO A 237 -0.88 -0.92 -19.92
N GLU A 238 -1.77 0.07 -19.78
CA GLU A 238 -2.89 -0.01 -18.84
C GLU A 238 -3.89 -1.09 -19.25
N GLN A 239 -4.22 -1.12 -20.54
CA GLN A 239 -5.16 -2.10 -21.10
C GLN A 239 -4.55 -3.50 -21.16
N VAL A 240 -3.31 -3.61 -21.60
CA VAL A 240 -2.61 -4.90 -21.76
C VAL A 240 -2.42 -5.57 -20.42
N ILE A 241 -1.96 -4.84 -19.38
CA ILE A 241 -1.75 -5.40 -18.04
C ILE A 241 -3.08 -5.84 -17.44
N ALA A 242 -4.14 -5.01 -17.53
CA ALA A 242 -5.46 -5.34 -16.99
C ALA A 242 -6.02 -6.61 -17.65
N HIS A 243 -5.99 -6.70 -18.98
CA HIS A 243 -6.44 -7.87 -19.71
C HIS A 243 -5.65 -9.13 -19.36
N TYR A 244 -4.30 -9.00 -19.27
CA TYR A 244 -3.42 -10.12 -18.93
C TYR A 244 -3.69 -10.66 -17.52
N VAL A 245 -3.94 -9.77 -16.57
CA VAL A 245 -4.30 -10.13 -15.19
C VAL A 245 -5.54 -11.01 -15.16
N GLU A 246 -6.57 -10.65 -15.93
CA GLU A 246 -7.83 -11.40 -16.00
C GLU A 246 -7.65 -12.73 -16.76
N GLU A 247 -7.05 -12.69 -17.96
CA GLU A 247 -6.88 -13.85 -18.83
C GLU A 247 -6.05 -14.95 -18.17
N LYS A 248 -4.98 -14.58 -17.49
CA LYS A 248 -4.04 -15.54 -16.85
C LYS A 248 -4.35 -15.82 -15.38
N ASN A 249 -5.46 -15.28 -14.86
CA ASN A 249 -5.85 -15.43 -13.46
C ASN A 249 -4.68 -15.06 -12.50
N ILE A 250 -4.05 -13.91 -12.76
CA ILE A 250 -2.98 -13.40 -11.91
C ILE A 250 -3.54 -13.04 -10.53
N SER A 251 -2.77 -13.33 -9.47
CA SER A 251 -3.19 -13.10 -8.10
C SER A 251 -2.34 -12.04 -7.37
N LEU A 252 -1.21 -11.63 -7.95
CA LEU A 252 -0.40 -10.50 -7.47
C LEU A 252 0.29 -9.82 -8.66
N LEU A 253 0.12 -8.49 -8.78
CA LEU A 253 0.84 -7.67 -9.73
C LEU A 253 2.07 -7.03 -9.06
N LEU A 254 3.24 -7.17 -9.69
CA LEU A 254 4.48 -6.49 -9.30
C LEU A 254 4.85 -5.50 -10.39
N MET A 255 5.18 -4.26 -10.02
CA MET A 255 5.59 -3.23 -10.98
C MET A 255 6.41 -2.12 -10.34
N GLY A 256 7.14 -1.36 -11.15
CA GLY A 256 7.74 -0.11 -10.71
C GLY A 256 6.67 0.97 -10.45
N ALA A 257 6.87 1.80 -9.45
CA ALA A 257 5.94 2.91 -9.16
C ALA A 257 6.06 4.07 -10.14
N TYR A 258 7.17 4.16 -10.87
CA TYR A 258 7.50 5.24 -11.81
C TYR A 258 8.04 4.66 -13.11
N GLY A 259 7.53 5.13 -14.23
CA GLY A 259 8.04 4.78 -15.55
C GLY A 259 9.13 5.78 -16.06
N HIS A 260 9.43 5.86 -17.37
CA HIS A 260 10.59 6.52 -18.02
C HIS A 260 10.63 8.06 -18.10
N SER A 261 9.66 8.89 -17.64
CA SER A 261 9.72 10.35 -17.84
C SER A 261 10.46 11.15 -16.77
N ARG A 262 11.22 12.18 -17.17
CA ARG A 262 12.19 12.94 -16.36
C ARG A 262 11.62 13.90 -15.29
N ILE A 263 10.31 14.09 -15.18
CA ILE A 263 9.69 15.09 -14.25
C ILE A 263 9.14 14.42 -12.96
N ARG A 264 9.71 13.37 -12.49
CA ARG A 264 9.05 12.23 -11.87
C ARG A 264 9.21 12.02 -10.38
N HIS A 265 9.82 12.91 -9.68
CA HIS A 265 9.93 12.75 -8.23
C HIS A 265 8.65 13.17 -7.47
N LEU A 266 7.64 13.68 -8.18
CA LEU A 266 6.46 14.30 -7.58
C LEU A 266 5.11 13.62 -7.88
N VAL A 267 5.03 12.72 -8.87
CA VAL A 267 3.74 12.10 -9.29
C VAL A 267 3.91 10.62 -9.57
N ILE A 268 3.01 9.79 -9.05
CA ILE A 268 2.92 8.36 -9.41
C ILE A 268 2.65 8.24 -10.92
N GLY A 269 3.27 7.27 -11.60
CA GLY A 269 3.04 7.03 -13.03
C GLY A 269 1.57 6.79 -13.34
N SER A 270 1.10 7.24 -14.52
CA SER A 270 -0.31 7.08 -14.93
C SER A 270 -0.76 5.61 -14.88
N THR A 271 0.04 4.72 -15.43
CA THR A 271 -0.22 3.27 -15.43
C THR A 271 -0.29 2.71 -14.01
N THR A 272 0.62 3.12 -13.12
CA THR A 272 0.60 2.69 -11.72
C THR A 272 -0.66 3.20 -11.01
N ALA A 273 -0.99 4.48 -11.20
CA ALA A 273 -2.19 5.08 -10.60
C ALA A 273 -3.46 4.39 -11.11
N GLN A 274 -3.51 4.05 -12.41
CA GLN A 274 -4.64 3.33 -12.99
C GLN A 274 -4.74 1.90 -12.45
N MET A 275 -3.63 1.17 -12.38
CA MET A 275 -3.62 -0.18 -11.82
C MET A 275 -4.08 -0.17 -10.35
N LEU A 276 -3.63 0.78 -9.55
CA LEU A 276 -4.10 0.92 -8.17
C LEU A 276 -5.61 1.23 -8.06
N ARG A 277 -6.17 1.96 -9.02
CA ARG A 277 -7.62 2.28 -9.04
C ARG A 277 -8.49 1.12 -9.47
N SER A 278 -8.07 0.41 -10.52
CA SER A 278 -8.89 -0.61 -11.21
C SER A 278 -8.60 -2.04 -10.77
N SER A 279 -7.45 -2.32 -10.16
CA SER A 279 -7.05 -3.68 -9.82
C SER A 279 -7.93 -4.30 -8.74
N HIS A 280 -8.38 -5.52 -9.00
CA HIS A 280 -9.08 -6.39 -8.03
C HIS A 280 -8.13 -7.35 -7.30
N ILE A 281 -6.83 -7.31 -7.62
CA ILE A 281 -5.77 -8.06 -6.98
C ILE A 281 -4.79 -7.11 -6.28
N PRO A 282 -3.99 -7.58 -5.31
CA PRO A 282 -2.96 -6.77 -4.69
C PRO A 282 -1.89 -6.34 -5.70
N VAL A 283 -1.33 -5.15 -5.47
CA VAL A 283 -0.27 -4.57 -6.30
C VAL A 283 0.94 -4.27 -5.43
N LEU A 284 2.08 -4.87 -5.75
CA LEU A 284 3.36 -4.61 -5.09
C LEU A 284 4.16 -3.62 -5.94
N LEU A 285 4.49 -2.50 -5.33
CA LEU A 285 5.17 -1.37 -5.96
C LEU A 285 6.56 -1.16 -5.37
N PHE A 286 7.51 -0.76 -6.20
CA PHE A 286 8.82 -0.27 -5.75
C PHE A 286 9.13 1.06 -6.44
N ARG A 287 9.63 2.03 -5.64
CA ARG A 287 10.06 3.35 -6.13
C ARG A 287 11.50 3.34 -6.64
#